data_559a9a706a070800642faecb636e19b5
#
_entry.id   559a9a706a070800642faecb636e19b5
#
_cell.length_a   1.000
_cell.length_b   1.000
_cell.length_c   1.000
_cell.angle_alpha   90.00
_cell.angle_beta   90.00
_cell.angle_gamma   90.00
#
_symmetry.space_group_name_H-M   'P 1'
#
loop_
_entity.id
_entity.type
_entity.pdbx_description
1 polymer ?
#
loop_
_entity_poly.entity_id
_entity_poly.type
_entity_poly.pdbx_seq_one_letter_code
_entity_poly.pdbx_strand_id
1 'polypeptide(L)'
;MKRFFTSLALALALTTAPALAAPIYIDGQHTGLDTVVQDGTTYVGLRQFVSHLRPDAAVTWEDGQAAVRAVGLTVTAVPGDLHIEANDRALYAAAGVRLEPGRTWVPVRALSAALDAEVDWDAATGRVYITTGSGAIQSGDAFYDPDAVYWLSRIISAESRGEPMAGKIAVGNVVMNRVDHADFPDTIYGVIFDDRWGGQFEPVRNGTIYAEPTEESVTAAKLVLEGADVGLHSLYFLAPTLTDDHWIMEEREHVVTIGLHWFYA
;
A
#
# COMPACT_ATOMS: atom_id res chain seq x y z
N MET A 1 -61.53 8.24 -22.81
CA MET A 1 -60.88 8.64 -21.55
C MET A 1 -59.39 8.25 -21.61
N LYS A 2 -58.52 9.22 -21.90
CA LYS A 2 -57.06 9.00 -21.94
C LYS A 2 -56.48 9.33 -20.55
N ARG A 3 -55.90 8.34 -19.87
CA ARG A 3 -55.23 8.53 -18.57
C ARG A 3 -53.77 8.92 -18.84
N PHE A 4 -53.41 10.14 -18.45
CA PHE A 4 -52.04 10.63 -18.40
C PHE A 4 -51.40 10.10 -17.10
N PHE A 5 -50.33 9.30 -17.23
CA PHE A 5 -49.44 8.95 -16.14
C PHE A 5 -48.33 10.00 -16.07
N THR A 6 -48.33 10.82 -15.06
CA THR A 6 -47.25 11.75 -14.71
C THR A 6 -46.20 10.98 -13.92
N SER A 7 -45.06 10.69 -14.57
CA SER A 7 -43.93 10.11 -13.87
C SER A 7 -43.19 11.20 -13.10
N LEU A 8 -43.24 11.13 -11.76
CA LEU A 8 -42.50 12.00 -10.87
C LEU A 8 -41.08 11.45 -10.77
N ALA A 9 -40.10 12.07 -11.45
CA ALA A 9 -38.68 11.76 -11.31
C ALA A 9 -38.18 12.34 -9.97
N LEU A 10 -37.92 11.46 -9.02
CA LEU A 10 -37.28 11.82 -7.74
C LEU A 10 -35.79 12.05 -8.01
N ALA A 11 -35.37 13.30 -8.10
CA ALA A 11 -33.95 13.66 -8.15
C ALA A 11 -33.34 13.44 -6.77
N LEU A 12 -32.55 12.38 -6.64
CA LEU A 12 -31.71 12.12 -5.47
C LEU A 12 -30.55 13.12 -5.46
N ALA A 13 -30.67 14.20 -4.68
CA ALA A 13 -29.58 15.12 -4.45
C ALA A 13 -28.52 14.39 -3.61
N LEU A 14 -27.40 14.02 -4.23
CA LEU A 14 -26.20 13.61 -3.49
C LEU A 14 -25.71 14.85 -2.72
N THR A 15 -26.04 14.93 -1.45
CA THR A 15 -25.40 15.87 -0.53
C THR A 15 -24.00 15.34 -0.26
N THR A 16 -22.98 15.94 -0.89
CA THR A 16 -21.60 15.74 -0.49
C THR A 16 -21.46 16.25 0.93
N ALA A 17 -21.30 15.33 1.90
CA ALA A 17 -20.95 15.75 3.25
C ALA A 17 -19.66 16.57 3.19
N PRO A 18 -19.54 17.67 3.96
CA PRO A 18 -18.30 18.43 4.00
C PRO A 18 -17.17 17.47 4.45
N ALA A 19 -16.04 17.52 3.75
CA ALA A 19 -14.87 16.78 4.15
C ALA A 19 -14.51 17.19 5.58
N LEU A 20 -14.55 16.24 6.53
CA LEU A 20 -14.18 16.49 7.91
C LEU A 20 -12.67 16.80 7.96
N ALA A 21 -12.30 17.86 8.66
CA ALA A 21 -10.92 18.18 8.96
C ALA A 21 -10.52 17.48 10.28
N ALA A 22 -9.37 16.80 10.29
CA ALA A 22 -8.80 16.24 11.51
C ALA A 22 -7.76 17.21 12.07
N PRO A 23 -7.91 17.76 13.28
CA PRO A 23 -6.90 18.62 13.88
C PRO A 23 -5.59 17.84 14.08
N ILE A 24 -4.46 18.40 13.62
CA ILE A 24 -3.13 17.82 13.80
C ILE A 24 -2.38 18.53 14.91
N TYR A 25 -1.81 17.72 15.80
CA TYR A 25 -0.90 18.15 16.85
C TYR A 25 0.47 17.55 16.56
N ILE A 26 1.50 18.37 16.51
CA ILE A 26 2.90 17.94 16.37
C ILE A 26 3.63 18.29 17.66
N ASP A 27 4.24 17.31 18.31
CA ASP A 27 4.93 17.42 19.60
C ASP A 27 4.07 18.15 20.66
N GLY A 28 2.77 17.80 20.68
CA GLY A 28 1.79 18.38 21.61
C GLY A 28 1.26 19.77 21.23
N GLN A 29 1.74 20.37 20.15
CA GLN A 29 1.29 21.69 19.69
C GLN A 29 0.30 21.56 18.54
N HIS A 30 -0.85 22.25 18.64
CA HIS A 30 -1.82 22.32 17.54
C HIS A 30 -1.23 23.07 16.35
N THR A 31 -1.34 22.48 15.17
CA THR A 31 -0.90 23.08 13.91
C THR A 31 -2.07 23.68 13.15
N GLY A 32 -1.80 24.62 12.25
CA GLY A 32 -2.78 25.13 11.29
C GLY A 32 -2.76 24.39 9.96
N LEU A 33 -2.31 23.12 9.94
CA LEU A 33 -2.22 22.34 8.71
C LEU A 33 -3.62 22.02 8.16
N ASP A 34 -3.78 22.23 6.86
CA ASP A 34 -4.99 21.80 6.15
C ASP A 34 -5.02 20.26 6.09
N THR A 35 -6.15 19.68 6.44
CA THR A 35 -6.39 18.24 6.38
C THR A 35 -7.70 17.93 5.68
N VAL A 36 -7.76 16.75 5.07
CA VAL A 36 -8.99 16.17 4.52
C VAL A 36 -9.13 14.76 5.07
N VAL A 37 -10.30 14.45 5.64
CA VAL A 37 -10.64 13.08 6.02
C VAL A 37 -11.58 12.49 4.99
N GLN A 38 -11.17 11.42 4.35
CA GLN A 38 -11.97 10.72 3.37
C GLN A 38 -11.79 9.21 3.54
N ASP A 39 -12.90 8.48 3.56
CA ASP A 39 -12.93 7.00 3.70
C ASP A 39 -12.08 6.50 4.88
N GLY A 40 -12.15 7.21 6.03
CA GLY A 40 -11.38 6.90 7.24
C GLY A 40 -9.90 7.27 7.19
N THR A 41 -9.42 7.85 6.09
CA THR A 41 -8.03 8.27 5.93
C THR A 41 -7.89 9.78 6.09
N THR A 42 -6.94 10.21 6.92
CA THR A 42 -6.55 11.61 7.03
C THR A 42 -5.43 11.92 6.05
N TYR A 43 -5.69 12.88 5.17
CA TYR A 43 -4.73 13.41 4.21
C TYR A 43 -4.17 14.74 4.67
N VAL A 44 -2.92 14.99 4.32
CA VAL A 44 -2.22 16.27 4.50
C VAL A 44 -1.68 16.76 3.15
N GLY A 45 -1.62 18.07 2.96
CA GLY A 45 -0.94 18.67 1.82
C GLY A 45 0.57 18.45 1.94
N LEU A 46 1.18 17.71 1.00
CA LEU A 46 2.59 17.29 1.05
C LEU A 46 3.53 18.48 1.35
N ARG A 47 3.46 19.54 0.57
CA ARG A 47 4.34 20.72 0.75
C ARG A 47 4.18 21.35 2.14
N GLN A 48 2.95 21.55 2.58
CA GLN A 48 2.68 22.22 3.84
C GLN A 48 3.16 21.39 5.02
N PHE A 49 2.93 20.07 4.99
CA PHE A 49 3.35 19.14 6.01
C PHE A 49 4.89 19.03 6.08
N VAL A 50 5.54 18.83 4.94
CA VAL A 50 7.00 18.75 4.87
C VAL A 50 7.65 20.06 5.34
N SER A 51 7.16 21.22 4.89
CA SER A 51 7.73 22.51 5.33
C SER A 51 7.58 22.75 6.83
N HIS A 52 6.62 22.12 7.47
CA HIS A 52 6.45 22.23 8.92
C HIS A 52 7.46 21.39 9.70
N LEU A 53 7.74 20.15 9.24
CA LEU A 53 8.67 19.23 9.92
C LEU A 53 10.12 19.40 9.45
N ARG A 54 10.30 19.75 8.18
CA ARG A 54 11.61 19.92 7.52
C ARG A 54 11.62 21.22 6.73
N PRO A 55 11.76 22.38 7.41
CA PRO A 55 11.75 23.69 6.75
C PRO A 55 12.93 23.91 5.79
N ASP A 56 13.98 23.10 5.90
CA ASP A 56 15.14 23.08 4.98
C ASP A 56 14.87 22.31 3.69
N ALA A 57 13.76 21.55 3.58
CA ALA A 57 13.48 20.72 2.42
C ALA A 57 12.92 21.55 1.26
N ALA A 58 13.46 21.32 0.06
CA ALA A 58 12.89 21.78 -1.19
C ALA A 58 11.76 20.85 -1.64
N VAL A 59 10.59 21.44 -1.94
CA VAL A 59 9.45 20.70 -2.49
C VAL A 59 9.14 21.21 -3.88
N THR A 60 9.26 20.33 -4.88
CA THR A 60 9.06 20.63 -6.30
C THR A 60 7.96 19.78 -6.91
N TRP A 61 7.54 20.13 -8.10
CA TRP A 61 6.73 19.29 -8.97
C TRP A 61 7.53 19.04 -10.24
N GLU A 62 7.82 17.77 -10.53
CA GLU A 62 8.64 17.36 -11.66
C GLU A 62 8.15 16.00 -12.17
N ASP A 63 8.21 15.78 -13.47
CA ASP A 63 7.88 14.51 -14.13
C ASP A 63 6.53 13.89 -13.68
N GLY A 64 5.52 14.74 -13.40
CA GLY A 64 4.19 14.29 -13.01
C GLY A 64 4.04 13.88 -11.54
N GLN A 65 5.03 14.17 -10.68
CA GLN A 65 5.04 13.81 -9.27
C GLN A 65 5.49 14.96 -8.37
N ALA A 66 5.11 14.89 -7.11
CA ALA A 66 5.70 15.74 -6.10
C ALA A 66 7.02 15.14 -5.64
N ALA A 67 8.06 15.97 -5.57
CA ALA A 67 9.38 15.58 -5.09
C ALA A 67 9.81 16.45 -3.91
N VAL A 68 10.41 15.82 -2.89
CA VAL A 68 11.01 16.46 -1.72
C VAL A 68 12.49 16.11 -1.69
N ARG A 69 13.32 17.13 -1.46
CA ARG A 69 14.77 16.96 -1.32
C ARG A 69 15.30 17.79 -0.17
N ALA A 70 16.01 17.13 0.74
CA ALA A 70 16.78 17.73 1.82
C ALA A 70 18.02 16.89 2.10
N VAL A 71 18.90 17.33 2.98
CA VAL A 71 20.03 16.52 3.41
C VAL A 71 19.52 15.24 4.10
N GLY A 72 19.90 14.08 3.52
CA GLY A 72 19.50 12.77 4.00
C GLY A 72 18.03 12.38 3.72
N LEU A 73 17.32 13.17 2.92
CA LEU A 73 15.91 12.90 2.59
C LEU A 73 15.62 13.13 1.11
N THR A 74 15.09 12.10 0.47
CA THR A 74 14.39 12.18 -0.81
C THR A 74 13.01 11.56 -0.64
N VAL A 75 11.95 12.24 -1.14
CA VAL A 75 10.60 11.66 -1.19
C VAL A 75 10.01 11.92 -2.55
N THR A 76 9.33 10.94 -3.13
CA THR A 76 8.50 11.10 -4.32
C THR A 76 7.09 10.61 -4.06
N ALA A 77 6.11 11.30 -4.63
CA ALA A 77 4.70 10.95 -4.50
C ALA A 77 4.00 11.15 -5.84
N VAL A 78 3.64 10.04 -6.48
CA VAL A 78 2.94 10.01 -7.77
C VAL A 78 1.44 9.96 -7.53
N PRO A 79 0.65 10.89 -8.07
CA PRO A 79 -0.80 10.84 -7.95
C PRO A 79 -1.39 9.57 -8.54
N GLY A 80 -2.27 8.92 -7.79
CA GLY A 80 -2.90 7.65 -8.14
C GLY A 80 -2.19 6.42 -7.58
N ASP A 81 -0.92 6.54 -7.18
CA ASP A 81 -0.19 5.42 -6.60
C ASP A 81 -0.64 5.12 -5.17
N LEU A 82 -0.56 3.83 -4.80
CA LEU A 82 -0.85 3.33 -3.45
C LEU A 82 0.36 3.41 -2.52
N HIS A 83 1.37 4.20 -2.87
CA HIS A 83 2.59 4.37 -2.08
C HIS A 83 3.24 5.72 -2.35
N ILE A 84 4.17 6.07 -1.49
CA ILE A 84 5.20 7.07 -1.75
C ILE A 84 6.57 6.40 -1.60
N GLU A 85 7.57 6.90 -2.30
CA GLU A 85 8.94 6.47 -2.08
C GLU A 85 9.67 7.46 -1.17
N ALA A 86 10.46 6.96 -0.22
CA ALA A 86 11.28 7.77 0.65
C ALA A 86 12.62 7.08 0.90
N ASN A 87 13.74 7.69 0.51
CA ASN A 87 15.09 7.13 0.66
C ASN A 87 15.19 5.66 0.20
N ASP A 88 14.64 5.36 -0.99
CA ASP A 88 14.54 4.01 -1.59
C ASP A 88 13.67 3.00 -0.83
N ARG A 89 12.87 3.45 0.13
CA ARG A 89 11.81 2.67 0.77
C ARG A 89 10.46 2.99 0.16
N ALA A 90 9.61 1.96 0.00
CA ALA A 90 8.25 2.10 -0.50
C ALA A 90 7.26 2.11 0.66
N LEU A 91 6.64 3.24 0.95
CA LEU A 91 5.75 3.42 2.09
C LEU A 91 4.28 3.36 1.65
N TYR A 92 3.53 2.41 2.20
CA TYR A 92 2.17 2.15 1.77
C TYR A 92 1.21 3.31 2.09
N ALA A 93 0.48 3.72 1.07
CA ALA A 93 -0.56 4.73 1.11
C ALA A 93 -1.86 4.13 0.58
N ALA A 94 -2.49 3.24 1.36
CA ALA A 94 -3.62 2.38 0.95
C ALA A 94 -4.76 3.13 0.23
N ALA A 95 -5.03 4.38 0.64
CA ALA A 95 -6.06 5.22 0.05
C ALA A 95 -5.56 6.06 -1.15
N GLY A 96 -4.31 5.85 -1.58
CA GLY A 96 -3.65 6.48 -2.72
C GLY A 96 -3.19 7.92 -2.49
N VAL A 97 -2.22 8.34 -3.28
CA VAL A 97 -1.80 9.73 -3.40
C VAL A 97 -2.79 10.47 -4.29
N ARG A 98 -3.19 11.68 -3.91
CA ARG A 98 -4.19 12.46 -4.66
C ARG A 98 -3.63 13.77 -5.16
N LEU A 99 -4.08 14.18 -6.34
CA LEU A 99 -3.82 15.50 -6.91
C LEU A 99 -5.15 16.26 -7.01
N GLU A 100 -5.27 17.31 -6.24
CA GLU A 100 -6.35 18.30 -6.38
C GLU A 100 -5.75 19.61 -6.88
N PRO A 101 -6.55 20.56 -7.43
CA PRO A 101 -6.00 21.77 -7.99
C PRO A 101 -4.98 22.47 -7.08
N GLY A 102 -3.69 22.41 -7.50
CA GLY A 102 -2.57 23.07 -6.83
C GLY A 102 -1.97 22.31 -5.63
N ARG A 103 -2.43 21.10 -5.29
CA ARG A 103 -1.95 20.36 -4.11
C ARG A 103 -1.82 18.86 -4.34
N THR A 104 -0.73 18.28 -3.87
CA THR A 104 -0.58 16.83 -3.69
C THR A 104 -0.97 16.47 -2.25
N TRP A 105 -1.96 15.61 -2.12
CA TRP A 105 -2.45 15.10 -0.84
C TRP A 105 -1.93 13.69 -0.62
N VAL A 106 -1.36 13.46 0.56
CA VAL A 106 -0.77 12.16 0.92
C VAL A 106 -1.39 11.71 2.26
N PRO A 107 -1.71 10.41 2.41
CA PRO A 107 -2.10 9.87 3.72
C PRO A 107 -1.06 10.24 4.79
N VAL A 108 -1.52 10.81 5.90
CA VAL A 108 -0.64 11.36 6.94
C VAL A 108 0.37 10.34 7.47
N ARG A 109 -0.02 9.07 7.62
CA ARG A 109 0.86 8.01 8.12
C ARG A 109 2.05 7.74 7.20
N ALA A 110 1.81 7.66 5.88
CA ALA A 110 2.87 7.42 4.91
C ALA A 110 3.87 8.58 4.88
N LEU A 111 3.36 9.83 4.86
CA LEU A 111 4.24 11.00 4.83
C LEU A 111 4.98 11.22 6.16
N SER A 112 4.35 10.91 7.31
CA SER A 112 5.02 10.95 8.61
C SER A 112 6.14 9.89 8.68
N ALA A 113 5.88 8.66 8.24
CA ALA A 113 6.90 7.62 8.20
C ALA A 113 8.12 8.02 7.34
N ALA A 114 7.89 8.68 6.18
CA ALA A 114 8.98 9.20 5.35
C ALA A 114 9.89 10.21 6.09
N LEU A 115 9.33 10.92 7.07
CA LEU A 115 10.02 11.89 7.92
C LEU A 115 10.46 11.31 9.27
N ASP A 116 10.43 9.98 9.41
CA ASP A 116 10.77 9.29 10.68
C ASP A 116 9.93 9.79 11.85
N ALA A 117 8.64 10.06 11.64
CA ALA A 117 7.71 10.54 12.64
C ALA A 117 6.61 9.51 12.90
N GLU A 118 6.21 9.39 14.17
CA GLU A 118 5.15 8.48 14.62
C GLU A 118 3.79 9.18 14.59
N VAL A 119 2.73 8.42 14.29
CA VAL A 119 1.36 8.93 14.19
C VAL A 119 0.42 8.14 15.07
N ASP A 120 -0.19 8.82 16.04
CA ASP A 120 -1.31 8.34 16.83
C ASP A 120 -2.60 9.04 16.44
N TRP A 121 -3.72 8.31 16.55
CA TRP A 121 -5.04 8.84 16.31
C TRP A 121 -5.97 8.59 17.50
N ASP A 122 -6.55 9.66 18.01
CA ASP A 122 -7.55 9.60 19.06
C ASP A 122 -8.97 9.52 18.46
N ALA A 123 -9.53 8.34 18.52
CA ALA A 123 -10.87 8.06 18.00
C ALA A 123 -11.99 8.87 18.70
N ALA A 124 -11.78 9.24 19.97
CA ALA A 124 -12.79 9.97 20.74
C ALA A 124 -12.89 11.44 20.33
N THR A 125 -11.78 12.02 19.92
CA THR A 125 -11.70 13.45 19.55
C THR A 125 -11.47 13.69 18.06
N GLY A 126 -11.15 12.64 17.28
CA GLY A 126 -10.78 12.73 15.87
C GLY A 126 -9.44 13.44 15.63
N ARG A 127 -8.61 13.57 16.66
CA ARG A 127 -7.32 14.27 16.59
C ARG A 127 -6.21 13.32 16.11
N VAL A 128 -5.28 13.87 15.34
CA VAL A 128 -4.04 13.20 14.96
C VAL A 128 -2.90 13.81 15.75
N TYR A 129 -2.11 12.96 16.39
CA TYR A 129 -0.92 13.34 17.12
C TYR A 129 0.30 12.80 16.37
N ILE A 130 1.29 13.65 16.18
CA ILE A 130 2.54 13.33 15.51
C ILE A 130 3.68 13.63 16.46
N THR A 131 4.53 12.63 16.66
CA THR A 131 5.79 12.77 17.39
C THR A 131 6.92 12.77 16.39
N THR A 132 7.71 13.86 16.36
CA THR A 132 8.82 13.99 15.42
C THR A 132 9.99 13.10 15.81
N GLY A 133 10.65 12.52 14.79
CA GLY A 133 11.89 11.78 14.93
C GLY A 133 13.07 12.54 14.31
N SER A 134 13.91 11.84 13.55
CA SER A 134 15.12 12.41 12.94
C SER A 134 14.84 13.33 11.74
N GLY A 135 13.62 13.34 11.22
CA GLY A 135 13.20 14.12 10.06
C GLY A 135 13.51 13.45 8.72
N ALA A 136 14.06 12.23 8.72
CA ALA A 136 14.30 11.42 7.51
C ALA A 136 14.35 9.94 7.88
N ILE A 137 13.57 9.13 7.19
CA ILE A 137 13.58 7.68 7.35
C ILE A 137 14.94 7.11 6.92
N GLN A 138 15.34 5.99 7.54
CA GLN A 138 16.52 5.22 7.15
C GLN A 138 16.43 4.80 5.66
N SER A 139 17.57 4.71 4.98
CA SER A 139 17.61 4.29 3.57
C SER A 139 17.18 2.83 3.38
N GLY A 140 16.66 2.53 2.18
CA GLY A 140 16.27 1.18 1.80
C GLY A 140 17.43 0.18 1.89
N ASP A 141 18.63 0.58 1.46
CA ASP A 141 19.85 -0.26 1.56
C ASP A 141 20.20 -0.67 2.99
N ALA A 142 19.89 0.17 3.96
CA ALA A 142 20.15 -0.12 5.36
C ALA A 142 18.97 -0.83 6.04
N PHE A 143 17.78 -0.78 5.47
CA PHE A 143 16.56 -1.33 6.04
C PHE A 143 16.22 -2.72 5.53
N TYR A 144 16.27 -2.94 4.19
CA TYR A 144 15.88 -4.20 3.61
C TYR A 144 17.00 -5.24 3.65
N ASP A 145 16.62 -6.49 3.95
CA ASP A 145 17.44 -7.65 3.62
C ASP A 145 17.44 -7.82 2.08
N PRO A 146 18.62 -7.77 1.42
CA PRO A 146 18.70 -7.91 -0.03
C PRO A 146 18.14 -9.24 -0.55
N ASP A 147 18.32 -10.35 0.18
CA ASP A 147 17.82 -11.66 -0.21
C ASP A 147 16.29 -11.72 -0.10
N ALA A 148 15.72 -11.06 0.90
CA ALA A 148 14.27 -10.93 1.03
C ALA A 148 13.66 -10.19 -0.16
N VAL A 149 14.21 -9.03 -0.53
CA VAL A 149 13.77 -8.29 -1.72
C VAL A 149 13.96 -9.09 -2.99
N TYR A 150 15.12 -9.76 -3.13
CA TYR A 150 15.46 -10.55 -4.31
C TYR A 150 14.44 -11.66 -4.58
N TRP A 151 14.13 -12.47 -3.58
CA TRP A 151 13.23 -13.61 -3.76
C TRP A 151 11.75 -13.21 -3.79
N LEU A 152 11.34 -12.29 -2.91
CA LEU A 152 9.95 -11.85 -2.85
C LEU A 152 9.53 -11.13 -4.13
N SER A 153 10.37 -10.26 -4.70
CA SER A 153 10.08 -9.57 -5.95
C SER A 153 9.94 -10.54 -7.14
N ARG A 154 10.74 -11.59 -7.18
CA ARG A 154 10.71 -12.58 -8.24
C ARG A 154 9.46 -13.44 -8.20
N ILE A 155 9.06 -13.92 -7.02
CA ILE A 155 7.82 -14.70 -6.93
C ILE A 155 6.60 -13.84 -7.23
N ILE A 156 6.53 -12.61 -6.72
CA ILE A 156 5.47 -11.66 -7.04
C ILE A 156 5.41 -11.42 -8.55
N SER A 157 6.57 -11.19 -9.20
CA SER A 157 6.61 -10.95 -10.65
C SER A 157 6.19 -12.17 -11.46
N ALA A 158 6.57 -13.36 -11.03
CA ALA A 158 6.25 -14.59 -11.75
C ALA A 158 4.76 -14.98 -11.65
N GLU A 159 4.15 -14.75 -10.49
CA GLU A 159 2.76 -15.10 -10.20
C GLU A 159 1.75 -14.01 -10.57
N SER A 160 2.15 -12.74 -10.54
CA SER A 160 1.20 -11.63 -10.61
C SER A 160 1.61 -10.48 -11.54
N ARG A 161 2.44 -10.74 -12.55
CA ARG A 161 2.97 -9.70 -13.47
C ARG A 161 1.88 -8.80 -14.05
N GLY A 162 0.74 -9.36 -14.44
CA GLY A 162 -0.40 -8.64 -15.04
C GLY A 162 -1.41 -8.07 -14.04
N GLU A 163 -1.21 -8.32 -12.74
CA GLU A 163 -2.14 -7.88 -11.71
C GLU A 163 -1.91 -6.41 -11.31
N PRO A 164 -2.94 -5.73 -10.79
CA PRO A 164 -2.77 -4.41 -10.19
C PRO A 164 -1.85 -4.47 -8.97
N MET A 165 -1.32 -3.33 -8.53
CA MET A 165 -0.40 -3.25 -7.38
C MET A 165 -0.96 -3.96 -6.13
N ALA A 166 -2.24 -3.81 -5.83
CA ALA A 166 -2.88 -4.53 -4.73
C ALA A 166 -2.81 -6.06 -4.89
N GLY A 167 -2.97 -6.59 -6.12
CA GLY A 167 -2.83 -8.02 -6.40
C GLY A 167 -1.40 -8.52 -6.21
N LYS A 168 -0.41 -7.71 -6.62
CA LYS A 168 1.01 -8.00 -6.38
C LYS A 168 1.35 -8.04 -4.89
N ILE A 169 0.86 -7.05 -4.12
CA ILE A 169 1.00 -7.02 -2.66
C ILE A 169 0.36 -8.27 -2.03
N ALA A 170 -0.86 -8.64 -2.44
CA ALA A 170 -1.58 -9.79 -1.89
C ALA A 170 -0.83 -11.11 -2.11
N VAL A 171 -0.21 -11.32 -3.29
CA VAL A 171 0.66 -12.49 -3.53
C VAL A 171 1.87 -12.48 -2.58
N GLY A 172 2.49 -11.32 -2.37
CA GLY A 172 3.56 -11.18 -1.39
C GLY A 172 3.09 -11.44 0.04
N ASN A 173 1.89 -10.99 0.41
CA ASN A 173 1.31 -11.26 1.73
C ASN A 173 1.10 -12.77 1.96
N VAL A 174 0.67 -13.54 0.95
CA VAL A 174 0.57 -15.01 1.09
C VAL A 174 1.92 -15.62 1.44
N VAL A 175 3.02 -15.17 0.82
CA VAL A 175 4.36 -15.65 1.17
C VAL A 175 4.71 -15.31 2.62
N MET A 176 4.48 -14.07 3.05
CA MET A 176 4.78 -13.63 4.42
C MET A 176 3.88 -14.33 5.46
N ASN A 177 2.58 -14.47 5.18
CA ASN A 177 1.66 -15.20 6.06
C ASN A 177 2.07 -16.66 6.24
N ARG A 178 2.62 -17.29 5.19
CA ARG A 178 3.18 -18.66 5.30
C ARG A 178 4.46 -18.68 6.12
N VAL A 179 5.34 -17.69 6.02
CA VAL A 179 6.54 -17.56 6.88
C VAL A 179 6.16 -17.52 8.36
N ASP A 180 5.05 -16.84 8.69
CA ASP A 180 4.56 -16.70 10.06
C ASP A 180 3.68 -17.89 10.52
N HIS A 181 3.34 -18.82 9.62
CA HIS A 181 2.43 -19.93 9.92
C HIS A 181 3.19 -21.24 10.20
N ALA A 182 2.82 -21.93 11.29
CA ALA A 182 3.53 -23.12 11.79
C ALA A 182 3.64 -24.29 10.81
N ASP A 183 2.75 -24.41 9.84
CA ASP A 183 2.74 -25.48 8.84
C ASP A 183 3.70 -25.25 7.67
N PHE A 184 4.30 -24.06 7.57
CA PHE A 184 5.20 -23.68 6.48
C PHE A 184 6.61 -23.41 7.00
N PRO A 185 7.61 -23.34 6.09
CA PRO A 185 8.95 -22.88 6.45
C PRO A 185 8.94 -21.43 6.97
N ASP A 186 9.88 -21.11 7.85
CA ASP A 186 10.02 -19.83 8.56
C ASP A 186 10.85 -18.77 7.84
N THR A 187 11.10 -18.95 6.54
CA THR A 187 11.85 -18.00 5.70
C THR A 187 11.19 -17.83 4.33
N ILE A 188 11.33 -16.65 3.73
CA ILE A 188 10.82 -16.35 2.37
C ILE A 188 11.34 -17.38 1.37
N TYR A 189 12.66 -17.64 1.37
CA TYR A 189 13.26 -18.65 0.50
C TYR A 189 12.68 -20.03 0.76
N GLY A 190 12.55 -20.43 2.02
CA GLY A 190 12.00 -21.72 2.41
C GLY A 190 10.56 -21.90 1.93
N VAL A 191 9.71 -20.88 2.06
CA VAL A 191 8.32 -20.90 1.58
C VAL A 191 8.25 -21.00 0.05
N ILE A 192 9.07 -20.23 -0.67
CA ILE A 192 9.07 -20.22 -2.14
C ILE A 192 9.52 -21.58 -2.70
N PHE A 193 10.56 -22.16 -2.11
CA PHE A 193 11.16 -23.42 -2.57
C PHE A 193 10.70 -24.67 -1.81
N ASP A 194 9.64 -24.55 -1.02
CA ASP A 194 9.02 -25.69 -0.33
C ASP A 194 8.53 -26.71 -1.35
N ASP A 195 9.16 -27.88 -1.37
CA ASP A 195 8.87 -28.98 -2.29
C ASP A 195 7.95 -30.06 -1.65
N ARG A 196 7.60 -29.88 -0.39
CA ARG A 196 6.58 -30.73 0.25
C ARG A 196 5.30 -30.67 -0.57
N TRP A 197 4.66 -31.79 -0.74
CA TRP A 197 3.41 -31.90 -1.48
C TRP A 197 3.51 -31.54 -3.00
N GLY A 198 4.71 -31.65 -3.60
CA GLY A 198 4.92 -31.47 -5.03
C GLY A 198 5.28 -30.04 -5.46
N GLY A 199 5.63 -29.19 -4.49
CA GLY A 199 6.04 -27.80 -4.72
C GLY A 199 4.88 -26.81 -4.68
N GLN A 200 5.12 -25.66 -4.05
CA GLN A 200 4.08 -24.66 -3.77
C GLN A 200 3.83 -23.70 -4.95
N PHE A 201 4.86 -23.44 -5.75
CA PHE A 201 4.81 -22.43 -6.81
C PHE A 201 5.29 -22.99 -8.14
N GLU A 202 4.44 -22.86 -9.17
CA GLU A 202 4.77 -23.28 -10.54
C GLU A 202 6.04 -22.59 -11.10
N PRO A 203 6.28 -21.29 -10.84
CA PRO A 203 7.51 -20.60 -11.27
C PRO A 203 8.81 -21.24 -10.82
N VAL A 204 8.82 -21.94 -9.71
CA VAL A 204 10.01 -22.69 -9.24
C VAL A 204 10.25 -23.92 -10.12
N ARG A 205 9.17 -24.64 -10.48
CA ARG A 205 9.24 -25.86 -11.29
C ARG A 205 9.62 -25.59 -12.76
N ASN A 206 9.10 -24.50 -13.33
CA ASN A 206 9.32 -24.15 -14.73
C ASN A 206 10.52 -23.19 -14.93
N GLY A 207 11.14 -22.72 -13.84
CA GLY A 207 12.33 -21.86 -13.85
C GLY A 207 12.04 -20.37 -14.07
N THR A 208 10.79 -19.94 -14.18
CA THR A 208 10.43 -18.51 -14.39
C THR A 208 10.73 -17.65 -13.16
N ILE A 209 10.89 -18.25 -11.98
CA ILE A 209 11.35 -17.59 -10.75
C ILE A 209 12.70 -16.86 -10.92
N TYR A 210 13.56 -17.31 -11.84
CA TYR A 210 14.86 -16.71 -12.09
C TYR A 210 14.83 -15.56 -13.12
N ALA A 211 13.66 -15.29 -13.71
CA ALA A 211 13.50 -14.15 -14.60
C ALA A 211 13.62 -12.82 -13.84
N GLU A 212 14.04 -11.76 -14.52
CA GLU A 212 14.13 -10.43 -13.93
C GLU A 212 12.72 -9.93 -13.54
N PRO A 213 12.50 -9.49 -12.29
CA PRO A 213 11.22 -8.98 -11.84
C PRO A 213 10.93 -7.62 -12.50
N THR A 214 9.65 -7.28 -12.60
CA THR A 214 9.25 -5.92 -13.01
C THR A 214 9.54 -4.91 -11.88
N GLU A 215 9.74 -3.64 -12.21
CA GLU A 215 9.90 -2.56 -11.22
C GLU A 215 8.71 -2.51 -10.24
N GLU A 216 7.48 -2.65 -10.75
CA GLU A 216 6.29 -2.73 -9.91
C GLU A 216 6.32 -3.92 -8.94
N SER A 217 6.90 -5.06 -9.33
CA SER A 217 7.01 -6.23 -8.43
C SER A 217 8.08 -6.02 -7.37
N VAL A 218 9.14 -5.29 -7.68
CA VAL A 218 10.14 -4.86 -6.69
C VAL A 218 9.52 -3.90 -5.69
N THR A 219 8.75 -2.92 -6.18
CA THR A 219 7.99 -1.99 -5.32
C THR A 219 6.99 -2.73 -4.44
N ALA A 220 6.23 -3.70 -5.00
CA ALA A 220 5.30 -4.52 -4.22
C ALA A 220 6.02 -5.34 -3.13
N ALA A 221 7.18 -5.93 -3.43
CA ALA A 221 7.98 -6.64 -2.44
C ALA A 221 8.43 -5.72 -1.29
N LYS A 222 8.92 -4.52 -1.62
CA LYS A 222 9.27 -3.50 -0.61
C LYS A 222 8.06 -3.12 0.24
N LEU A 223 6.90 -2.88 -0.39
CA LEU A 223 5.65 -2.57 0.33
C LEU A 223 5.25 -3.67 1.31
N VAL A 224 5.34 -4.94 0.90
CA VAL A 224 5.05 -6.08 1.78
C VAL A 224 6.03 -6.14 2.95
N LEU A 225 7.33 -5.92 2.71
CA LEU A 225 8.35 -5.87 3.76
C LEU A 225 8.19 -4.67 4.71
N GLU A 226 7.51 -3.61 4.27
CA GLU A 226 7.09 -2.45 5.09
C GLU A 226 5.78 -2.70 5.85
N GLY A 227 5.18 -3.89 5.71
CA GLY A 227 3.95 -4.26 6.40
C GLY A 227 2.67 -3.88 5.64
N ALA A 228 2.73 -3.59 4.34
CA ALA A 228 1.51 -3.45 3.55
C ALA A 228 0.76 -4.77 3.51
N ASP A 229 -0.50 -4.76 3.93
CA ASP A 229 -1.35 -5.94 3.96
C ASP A 229 -2.70 -5.66 3.27
N VAL A 230 -2.95 -6.39 2.19
CA VAL A 230 -4.21 -6.41 1.44
C VAL A 230 -4.71 -7.84 1.24
N GLY A 231 -3.85 -8.83 1.47
CA GLY A 231 -4.15 -10.27 1.42
C GLY A 231 -4.71 -10.81 2.71
N LEU A 232 -4.69 -9.99 3.78
CA LEU A 232 -5.14 -10.35 5.11
C LEU A 232 -4.43 -11.64 5.59
N HIS A 233 -5.16 -12.60 6.13
CA HIS A 233 -4.64 -13.87 6.61
C HIS A 233 -4.62 -15.00 5.57
N SER A 234 -4.61 -14.66 4.28
CA SER A 234 -4.63 -15.65 3.20
C SER A 234 -3.35 -16.46 3.12
N LEU A 235 -3.49 -17.79 3.01
CA LEU A 235 -2.39 -18.74 2.85
C LEU A 235 -2.34 -19.34 1.45
N TYR A 236 -3.40 -19.18 0.67
CA TYR A 236 -3.55 -19.74 -0.68
C TYR A 236 -4.12 -18.68 -1.63
N PHE A 237 -3.81 -18.83 -2.91
CA PHE A 237 -4.47 -18.08 -3.97
C PHE A 237 -4.53 -18.92 -5.25
N LEU A 238 -5.45 -18.59 -6.12
CA LEU A 238 -5.54 -19.13 -7.48
C LEU A 238 -6.22 -18.11 -8.40
N ALA A 239 -5.98 -18.24 -9.71
CA ALA A 239 -6.75 -17.58 -10.74
C ALA A 239 -7.75 -18.60 -11.33
N PRO A 240 -9.05 -18.56 -10.98
CA PRO A 240 -10.02 -19.61 -11.33
C PRO A 240 -10.18 -19.82 -12.84
N THR A 241 -9.85 -18.81 -13.63
CA THR A 241 -9.93 -18.87 -15.11
C THR A 241 -8.69 -19.51 -15.75
N LEU A 242 -7.62 -19.75 -14.97
CA LEU A 242 -6.34 -20.27 -15.46
C LEU A 242 -6.00 -21.65 -14.92
N THR A 243 -6.84 -22.23 -14.07
CA THR A 243 -6.63 -23.57 -13.49
C THR A 243 -7.88 -24.43 -13.59
N ASP A 244 -7.67 -25.73 -13.83
CA ASP A 244 -8.71 -26.76 -13.74
C ASP A 244 -8.77 -27.40 -12.34
N ASP A 245 -7.82 -27.07 -11.46
CA ASP A 245 -7.78 -27.58 -10.10
C ASP A 245 -8.47 -26.60 -9.15
N HIS A 246 -9.63 -27.02 -8.64
CA HIS A 246 -10.50 -26.17 -7.80
C HIS A 246 -10.56 -26.62 -6.35
N TRP A 247 -9.69 -27.55 -5.88
CA TRP A 247 -9.73 -28.06 -4.53
C TRP A 247 -9.65 -26.96 -3.44
N ILE A 248 -8.87 -25.89 -3.69
CA ILE A 248 -8.77 -24.75 -2.79
C ILE A 248 -10.15 -24.09 -2.60
N MET A 249 -10.93 -23.98 -3.66
CA MET A 249 -12.27 -23.35 -3.63
C MET A 249 -13.28 -24.18 -2.82
N GLU A 250 -13.08 -25.51 -2.75
CA GLU A 250 -13.98 -26.44 -2.05
C GLU A 250 -13.59 -26.63 -0.58
N GLU A 251 -12.27 -26.54 -0.27
CA GLU A 251 -11.73 -26.93 1.05
C GLU A 251 -11.28 -25.74 1.91
N ARG A 252 -11.23 -24.50 1.34
CA ARG A 252 -10.68 -23.32 2.00
C ARG A 252 -11.67 -22.18 2.05
N GLU A 253 -11.57 -21.36 3.10
CA GLU A 253 -12.37 -20.14 3.25
C GLU A 253 -11.89 -19.05 2.30
N HIS A 254 -12.79 -18.52 1.46
CA HIS A 254 -12.49 -17.37 0.62
C HIS A 254 -12.36 -16.11 1.47
N VAL A 255 -11.23 -15.41 1.34
CA VAL A 255 -10.91 -14.20 2.10
C VAL A 255 -11.21 -12.94 1.28
N VAL A 256 -10.59 -12.85 0.08
CA VAL A 256 -10.72 -11.66 -0.79
C VAL A 256 -10.45 -12.02 -2.24
N THR A 257 -11.05 -11.25 -3.16
CA THR A 257 -10.74 -11.29 -4.59
C THR A 257 -10.08 -9.98 -5.01
N ILE A 258 -8.90 -10.05 -5.62
CA ILE A 258 -8.15 -8.89 -6.11
C ILE A 258 -7.66 -9.20 -7.54
N GLY A 259 -8.07 -8.39 -8.51
CA GLY A 259 -7.78 -8.65 -9.91
C GLY A 259 -8.35 -9.98 -10.37
N LEU A 260 -7.52 -10.83 -10.96
CA LEU A 260 -7.89 -12.17 -11.41
C LEU A 260 -7.70 -13.24 -10.33
N HIS A 261 -7.07 -12.91 -9.21
CA HIS A 261 -6.76 -13.85 -8.13
C HIS A 261 -7.82 -13.84 -7.03
N TRP A 262 -8.15 -15.04 -6.58
CA TRP A 262 -8.96 -15.30 -5.40
C TRP A 262 -8.05 -15.84 -4.29
N PHE A 263 -8.15 -15.25 -3.11
CA PHE A 263 -7.30 -15.52 -1.96
C PHE A 263 -8.08 -16.25 -0.88
N TYR A 264 -7.44 -17.25 -0.23
CA TYR A 264 -8.06 -18.18 0.72
C TYR A 264 -7.20 -18.37 1.97
N ALA A 265 -7.88 -18.68 3.11
CA ALA A 265 -7.23 -19.02 4.39
C ALA A 265 -6.95 -20.51 4.53
#